data_3f2fadb8e3a87c57430238377a2d53e2
#
_entry.id   3f2fadb8e3a87c57430238377a2d53e2
#
_cell.length_a   1.000
_cell.length_b   1.000
_cell.length_c   1.000
_cell.angle_alpha   90.00
_cell.angle_beta   90.00
_cell.angle_gamma   90.00
#
_symmetry.space_group_name_H-M   'P 1'
#
loop_
_entity.id
_entity.type
_entity.pdbx_description
1 polymer ?
#
loop_
_entity_poly.entity_id
_entity_poly.type
_entity_poly.pdbx_seq_one_letter_code
_entity_poly.pdbx_strand_id
1 'polypeptide(L)'
;LPKALINLEINRMAQSTYANLKQRGADLKQFKLEPSMFEENAKTACKLRIILGKIVDTHSLQANAEQIKAKVEEFSSNYDDSAQAIKWFYEDEKRLDEPKSLATEDNVVDWFVGQCKKETKKIELDLVLAGQFN
;
A
#
# COMPACT_ATOMS: atom_id res chain seq x y z
N LEU A 1 -1.50 -14.49 14.53
CA LEU A 1 -0.40 -13.75 13.87
C LEU A 1 0.94 -14.15 14.48
N PRO A 2 1.97 -14.46 13.63
CA PRO A 2 3.30 -14.76 14.16
C PRO A 2 3.90 -13.55 14.88
N LYS A 3 4.40 -13.77 16.08
CA LYS A 3 5.04 -12.71 16.89
C LYS A 3 6.21 -12.03 16.16
N ALA A 4 6.96 -12.79 15.34
CA ALA A 4 8.07 -12.27 14.56
C ALA A 4 7.62 -11.19 13.56
N LEU A 5 6.49 -11.36 12.89
CA LEU A 5 5.94 -10.37 11.96
C LEU A 5 5.45 -9.11 12.69
N ILE A 6 4.82 -9.29 13.85
CA ILE A 6 4.39 -8.16 14.68
C ILE A 6 5.59 -7.36 15.15
N ASN A 7 6.63 -8.01 15.65
CA ASN A 7 7.86 -7.34 16.08
C ASN A 7 8.57 -6.61 14.94
N LEU A 8 8.59 -7.19 13.75
CA LEU A 8 9.15 -6.53 12.57
C LEU A 8 8.38 -5.25 12.23
N GLU A 9 7.07 -5.31 12.29
CA GLU A 9 6.21 -4.15 12.02
C GLU A 9 6.34 -3.07 13.10
N ILE A 10 6.43 -3.46 14.37
CA ILE A 10 6.71 -2.54 15.49
C ILE A 10 8.03 -1.79 15.25
N ASN A 11 9.08 -2.51 14.88
CA ASN A 11 10.38 -1.90 14.60
C ASN A 11 10.30 -0.93 13.42
N ARG A 12 9.58 -1.29 12.37
CA ARG A 12 9.37 -0.42 11.20
C ARG A 12 8.62 0.86 11.58
N MET A 13 7.56 0.74 12.35
CA MET A 13 6.79 1.89 12.83
C MET A 13 7.61 2.80 13.75
N ALA A 14 8.38 2.21 14.65
CA ALA A 14 9.27 2.97 15.55
C ALA A 14 10.32 3.74 14.76
N GLN A 15 10.97 3.12 13.77
CA GLN A 15 11.96 3.77 12.91
C GLN A 15 11.33 4.91 12.09
N SER A 16 10.16 4.70 11.53
CA SER A 16 9.42 5.72 10.78
C SER A 16 9.06 6.92 11.67
N THR A 17 8.55 6.65 12.87
CA THR A 17 8.22 7.70 13.85
C THR A 17 9.46 8.47 14.26
N TYR A 18 10.57 7.77 14.49
CA TYR A 18 11.85 8.38 14.85
C TYR A 18 12.35 9.30 13.73
N ALA A 19 12.28 8.84 12.48
CA ALA A 19 12.67 9.65 11.32
C ALA A 19 11.81 10.90 11.17
N ASN A 20 10.49 10.79 11.35
CA ASN A 20 9.55 11.91 11.31
C ASN A 20 9.82 12.94 12.41
N LEU A 21 10.07 12.50 13.63
CA LEU A 21 10.40 13.37 14.75
C LEU A 21 11.73 14.13 14.50
N LYS A 22 12.73 13.42 13.96
CA LYS A 22 14.01 14.02 13.58
C LYS A 22 13.85 15.10 12.51
N GLN A 23 13.03 14.82 11.49
CA GLN A 23 12.74 15.79 10.43
C GLN A 23 12.06 17.06 10.94
N ARG A 24 11.22 16.92 11.97
CA ARG A 24 10.52 18.05 12.61
C ARG A 24 11.37 18.80 13.64
N GLY A 25 12.65 18.43 13.80
CA GLY A 25 13.56 19.08 14.73
C GLY A 25 13.28 18.77 16.20
N ALA A 26 12.54 17.69 16.49
CA ALA A 26 12.27 17.29 17.86
C ALA A 26 13.52 16.76 18.56
N ASP A 27 13.68 17.07 19.85
CA ASP A 27 14.77 16.52 20.66
C ASP A 27 14.46 15.05 20.99
N LEU A 28 15.12 14.16 20.25
CA LEU A 28 14.92 12.71 20.36
C LEU A 28 15.27 12.14 21.74
N LYS A 29 16.04 12.88 22.53
CA LYS A 29 16.39 12.46 23.92
C LYS A 29 15.21 12.54 24.88
N GLN A 30 14.20 13.35 24.54
CA GLN A 30 13.00 13.52 25.35
C GLN A 30 11.90 12.52 25.00
N PHE A 31 12.02 11.82 23.86
CA PHE A 31 11.02 10.86 23.39
C PHE A 31 11.48 9.42 23.62
N LYS A 32 10.84 8.76 24.56
CA LYS A 32 11.00 7.32 24.79
C LYS A 32 9.94 6.58 23.98
N LEU A 33 10.35 6.02 22.83
CA LEU A 33 9.48 5.19 21.99
C LEU A 33 9.52 3.75 22.54
N GLU A 34 8.47 3.35 23.26
CA GLU A 34 8.34 1.99 23.76
C GLU A 34 7.63 1.10 22.73
N PRO A 35 8.09 -0.15 22.51
CA PRO A 35 7.45 -1.09 21.59
C PRO A 35 5.96 -1.28 21.84
N SER A 36 5.53 -1.25 23.09
CA SER A 36 4.12 -1.39 23.48
C SER A 36 3.20 -0.31 22.90
N MET A 37 3.73 0.87 22.59
CA MET A 37 2.97 1.97 21.98
C MET A 37 2.51 1.64 20.55
N PHE A 38 3.22 0.75 19.87
CA PHE A 38 2.98 0.38 18.48
C PHE A 38 2.29 -0.98 18.33
N GLU A 39 2.13 -1.75 19.39
CA GLU A 39 1.69 -3.15 19.32
C GLU A 39 0.33 -3.32 18.64
N GLU A 40 -0.68 -2.56 19.06
CA GLU A 40 -2.03 -2.66 18.48
C GLU A 40 -2.06 -2.22 17.01
N ASN A 41 -1.37 -1.13 16.69
CA ASN A 41 -1.27 -0.65 15.32
C ASN A 41 -0.49 -1.63 14.44
N ALA A 42 0.56 -2.25 14.97
CA ALA A 42 1.34 -3.26 14.25
C ALA A 42 0.51 -4.52 13.98
N LYS A 43 -0.27 -4.98 14.95
CA LYS A 43 -1.21 -6.11 14.75
C LYS A 43 -2.23 -5.79 13.66
N THR A 44 -2.83 -4.62 13.71
CA THR A 44 -3.80 -4.17 12.71
C THR A 44 -3.17 -4.08 11.32
N ALA A 45 -1.97 -3.50 11.19
CA ALA A 45 -1.24 -3.41 9.94
C ALA A 45 -0.88 -4.79 9.37
N CYS A 46 -0.45 -5.72 10.22
CA CYS A 46 -0.15 -7.10 9.80
C CYS A 46 -1.39 -7.84 9.30
N LYS A 47 -2.53 -7.71 10.02
CA LYS A 47 -3.81 -8.30 9.60
C LYS A 47 -4.26 -7.74 8.26
N LEU A 48 -4.21 -6.42 8.11
CA LEU A 48 -4.58 -5.75 6.85
C LEU A 48 -3.72 -6.20 5.69
N ARG A 49 -2.41 -6.31 5.89
CA ARG A 49 -1.47 -6.80 4.86
C ARG A 49 -1.78 -8.22 4.42
N ILE A 50 -2.12 -9.12 5.36
CA ILE A 50 -2.52 -10.49 5.05
C ILE A 50 -3.82 -10.51 4.25
N ILE A 51 -4.81 -9.73 4.64
CA ILE A 51 -6.10 -9.63 3.94
C ILE A 51 -5.90 -9.09 2.53
N LEU A 52 -5.13 -8.01 2.37
CA LEU A 52 -4.83 -7.42 1.07
C LEU A 52 -4.04 -8.39 0.18
N GLY A 53 -3.08 -9.13 0.74
CA GLY A 53 -2.35 -10.16 0.03
C GLY A 53 -3.27 -11.26 -0.52
N LYS A 54 -4.24 -11.71 0.26
CA LYS A 54 -5.25 -12.68 -0.20
C LYS A 54 -6.15 -12.12 -1.29
N ILE A 55 -6.56 -10.87 -1.21
CA ILE A 55 -7.35 -10.20 -2.25
C ILE A 55 -6.55 -10.11 -3.54
N VAL A 56 -5.28 -9.71 -3.47
CA VAL A 56 -4.37 -9.64 -4.63
C VAL A 56 -4.25 -11.01 -5.31
N ASP A 57 -4.02 -12.07 -4.53
CA ASP A 57 -3.85 -13.42 -5.06
C ASP A 57 -5.16 -13.99 -5.63
N THR A 58 -6.27 -13.80 -4.91
CA THR A 58 -7.57 -14.33 -5.32
C THR A 58 -8.09 -13.69 -6.60
N HIS A 59 -7.87 -12.40 -6.77
CA HIS A 59 -8.38 -11.60 -7.90
C HIS A 59 -7.30 -11.27 -8.95
N SER A 60 -6.11 -11.86 -8.83
CA SER A 60 -5.00 -11.66 -9.77
C SER A 60 -4.67 -10.18 -10.01
N LEU A 61 -4.56 -9.43 -8.93
CA LEU A 61 -4.32 -7.99 -8.95
C LEU A 61 -2.85 -7.60 -8.94
N GLN A 62 -1.93 -8.55 -9.02
CA GLN A 62 -0.51 -8.25 -9.12
C GLN A 62 -0.21 -7.43 -10.37
N ALA A 63 0.65 -6.44 -10.23
CA ALA A 63 1.06 -5.61 -11.35
C ALA A 63 1.74 -6.42 -12.45
N ASN A 64 1.35 -6.16 -13.70
CA ASN A 64 2.01 -6.74 -14.87
C ASN A 64 3.25 -5.91 -15.25
N ALA A 65 4.03 -6.41 -16.22
CA ALA A 65 5.26 -5.76 -16.68
C ALA A 65 5.01 -4.34 -17.23
N GLU A 66 3.90 -4.11 -17.90
CA GLU A 66 3.55 -2.79 -18.46
C GLU A 66 3.22 -1.78 -17.34
N GLN A 67 2.50 -2.21 -16.32
CA GLN A 67 2.16 -1.36 -15.17
C GLN A 67 3.40 -1.00 -14.36
N ILE A 68 4.31 -1.96 -14.16
CA ILE A 68 5.59 -1.72 -13.50
C ILE A 68 6.42 -0.72 -14.30
N LYS A 69 6.48 -0.89 -15.63
CA LYS A 69 7.18 0.03 -16.52
C LYS A 69 6.63 1.45 -16.42
N ALA A 70 5.30 1.61 -16.42
CA ALA A 70 4.66 2.91 -16.28
C ALA A 70 5.03 3.59 -14.95
N LYS A 71 5.09 2.84 -13.85
CA LYS A 71 5.54 3.37 -12.55
C LYS A 71 7.02 3.77 -12.54
N VAL A 72 7.88 2.97 -13.15
CA VAL A 72 9.31 3.31 -13.31
C VAL A 72 9.47 4.59 -14.14
N GLU A 73 8.73 4.75 -15.21
CA GLU A 73 8.72 5.97 -16.01
C GLU A 73 8.23 7.18 -15.23
N GLU A 74 7.18 7.01 -14.44
CA GLU A 74 6.65 8.06 -13.54
C GLU A 74 7.71 8.51 -12.52
N PHE A 75 8.38 7.57 -11.85
CA PHE A 75 9.45 7.90 -10.90
C PHE A 75 10.65 8.55 -11.59
N SER A 76 10.98 8.09 -12.77
CA SER A 76 12.14 8.57 -13.53
C SER A 76 11.91 9.96 -14.13
N SER A 77 10.67 10.38 -14.33
CA SER A 77 10.32 11.70 -14.88
C SER A 77 10.80 12.87 -14.04
N ASN A 78 11.04 12.63 -12.73
CA ASN A 78 11.54 13.65 -11.79
C ASN A 78 13.07 13.85 -11.85
N TYR A 79 13.78 13.02 -12.61
CA TYR A 79 15.23 13.09 -12.76
C TYR A 79 15.59 13.81 -14.08
N ASP A 80 16.72 14.53 -14.10
CA ASP A 80 17.21 15.25 -15.27
C ASP A 80 17.48 14.32 -16.46
N ASP A 81 18.04 13.14 -16.20
CA ASP A 81 18.20 12.06 -17.17
C ASP A 81 17.26 10.89 -16.86
N SER A 82 16.05 10.97 -17.38
CA SER A 82 15.02 9.94 -17.17
C SER A 82 15.39 8.59 -17.77
N ALA A 83 16.09 8.57 -18.89
CA ALA A 83 16.52 7.32 -19.53
C ALA A 83 17.53 6.56 -18.67
N GLN A 84 18.48 7.25 -18.07
CA GLN A 84 19.44 6.65 -17.16
C GLN A 84 18.77 6.17 -15.86
N ALA A 85 17.82 6.93 -15.33
CA ALA A 85 17.05 6.54 -14.15
C ALA A 85 16.24 5.26 -14.40
N ILE A 86 15.58 5.13 -15.54
CA ILE A 86 14.86 3.91 -15.95
C ILE A 86 15.83 2.72 -15.99
N LYS A 87 16.97 2.89 -16.64
CA LYS A 87 17.99 1.85 -16.71
C LYS A 87 18.45 1.41 -15.33
N TRP A 88 18.67 2.35 -14.43
CA TRP A 88 19.07 2.07 -13.04
C TRP A 88 18.06 1.20 -12.30
N PHE A 89 16.75 1.41 -12.48
CA PHE A 89 15.71 0.56 -11.90
C PHE A 89 15.78 -0.88 -12.41
N TYR A 90 16.04 -1.08 -13.70
CA TYR A 90 16.08 -2.41 -14.32
C TYR A 90 17.41 -3.17 -14.14
N GLU A 91 18.45 -2.55 -13.64
CA GLU A 91 19.73 -3.21 -13.36
C GLU A 91 19.67 -4.15 -12.14
N ASP A 92 18.73 -3.92 -11.22
CA ASP A 92 18.55 -4.74 -10.02
C ASP A 92 17.05 -4.96 -9.76
N GLU A 93 16.63 -6.22 -9.73
CA GLU A 93 15.23 -6.59 -9.50
C GLU A 93 14.67 -6.02 -8.18
N LYS A 94 15.50 -5.89 -7.15
CA LYS A 94 15.08 -5.33 -5.86
C LYS A 94 14.63 -3.88 -5.96
N ARG A 95 15.16 -3.14 -6.92
CA ARG A 95 14.77 -1.75 -7.18
C ARG A 95 13.37 -1.64 -7.80
N LEU A 96 12.88 -2.72 -8.41
CA LEU A 96 11.54 -2.82 -8.97
C LEU A 96 10.47 -3.16 -7.92
N ASP A 97 10.85 -3.55 -6.71
CA ASP A 97 9.90 -3.93 -5.65
C ASP A 97 8.96 -2.77 -5.28
N GLU A 98 9.47 -1.56 -5.17
CA GLU A 98 8.65 -0.38 -4.87
C GLU A 98 7.69 -0.01 -6.01
N PRO A 99 8.14 0.15 -7.27
CA PRO A 99 7.23 0.36 -8.40
C PRO A 99 6.18 -0.74 -8.54
N LYS A 100 6.57 -1.99 -8.35
CA LYS A 100 5.67 -3.15 -8.38
C LYS A 100 4.61 -3.08 -7.29
N SER A 101 5.00 -2.76 -6.07
CA SER A 101 4.08 -2.62 -4.94
C SER A 101 3.07 -1.51 -5.18
N LEU A 102 3.51 -0.36 -5.65
CA LEU A 102 2.63 0.78 -5.91
C LEU A 102 1.68 0.51 -7.08
N ALA A 103 2.14 -0.12 -8.14
CA ALA A 103 1.28 -0.53 -9.24
C ALA A 103 0.24 -1.57 -8.81
N THR A 104 0.60 -2.50 -7.93
CA THR A 104 -0.32 -3.46 -7.33
C THR A 104 -1.34 -2.78 -6.41
N GLU A 105 -0.93 -1.80 -5.62
CA GLU A 105 -1.84 -0.98 -4.81
C GLU A 105 -2.88 -0.25 -5.69
N ASP A 106 -2.46 0.31 -6.81
CA ASP A 106 -3.37 0.93 -7.76
C ASP A 106 -4.44 -0.08 -8.27
N ASN A 107 -4.01 -1.29 -8.59
CA ASN A 107 -4.92 -2.36 -9.00
C ASN A 107 -5.92 -2.73 -7.90
N VAL A 108 -5.47 -2.77 -6.66
CA VAL A 108 -6.33 -3.04 -5.49
C VAL A 108 -7.35 -1.93 -5.31
N VAL A 109 -6.94 -0.68 -5.40
CA VAL A 109 -7.83 0.50 -5.31
C VAL A 109 -8.87 0.45 -6.43
N ASP A 110 -8.45 0.21 -7.66
CA ASP A 110 -9.37 0.12 -8.81
C ASP A 110 -10.37 -1.03 -8.63
N TRP A 111 -9.93 -2.17 -8.11
CA TRP A 111 -10.81 -3.29 -7.81
C TRP A 111 -11.84 -2.92 -6.74
N PHE A 112 -11.44 -2.29 -5.64
CA PHE A 112 -12.37 -1.84 -4.60
C PHE A 112 -13.37 -0.80 -5.12
N VAL A 113 -12.92 0.17 -5.89
CA VAL A 113 -13.80 1.16 -6.53
C VAL A 113 -14.81 0.48 -7.46
N GLY A 114 -14.36 -0.50 -8.22
CA GLY A 114 -15.23 -1.32 -9.07
C GLY A 114 -16.29 -2.09 -8.27
N GLN A 115 -15.92 -2.68 -7.13
CA GLN A 115 -16.85 -3.37 -6.24
C GLN A 115 -17.86 -2.40 -5.60
N CYS A 116 -17.42 -1.23 -5.17
CA CYS A 116 -18.30 -0.20 -4.62
C CYS A 116 -19.32 0.29 -5.65
N LYS A 117 -18.92 0.48 -6.91
CA LYS A 117 -19.84 0.86 -8.00
C LYS A 117 -20.87 -0.22 -8.28
N LYS A 118 -20.49 -1.50 -8.29
CA LYS A 118 -21.40 -2.64 -8.45
C LYS A 118 -22.41 -2.70 -7.31
N GLU A 119 -21.97 -2.54 -6.09
CA GLU A 119 -22.83 -2.54 -4.91
C GLU A 119 -23.81 -1.37 -4.91
N THR A 120 -23.36 -0.18 -5.28
CA THR A 120 -24.22 1.01 -5.42
C THR A 120 -25.29 0.78 -6.47
N LYS A 121 -24.95 0.26 -7.65
CA LYS A 121 -25.92 -0.06 -8.71
C LYS A 121 -26.94 -1.09 -8.25
N LYS A 122 -26.53 -2.12 -7.52
CA LYS A 122 -27.41 -3.13 -6.97
C LYS A 122 -28.41 -2.52 -5.98
N ILE A 123 -27.94 -1.66 -5.07
CA ILE A 123 -28.81 -0.96 -4.11
C ILE A 123 -29.79 -0.06 -4.82
N GLU A 124 -29.37 0.70 -5.83
CA GLU A 124 -30.25 1.55 -6.63
C GLU A 124 -31.32 0.74 -7.35
N LEU A 125 -30.96 -0.39 -7.96
CA LEU A 125 -31.89 -1.30 -8.62
C LEU A 125 -32.90 -1.88 -7.62
N ASP A 126 -32.44 -2.34 -6.48
CA ASP A 126 -33.29 -2.89 -5.43
C ASP A 126 -34.28 -1.82 -4.91
N LEU A 127 -33.86 -0.59 -4.76
CA LEU A 127 -34.73 0.54 -4.37
C LEU A 127 -35.75 0.86 -5.44
N VAL A 128 -35.39 0.86 -6.71
CA VAL A 128 -36.33 1.06 -7.83
C VAL A 128 -37.36 -0.04 -7.88
N LEU A 129 -36.94 -1.31 -7.76
CA LEU A 129 -37.84 -2.45 -7.73
C LEU A 129 -38.79 -2.41 -6.53
N ALA A 130 -38.30 -2.05 -5.35
CA ALA A 130 -39.14 -1.86 -4.16
C ALA A 130 -40.17 -0.72 -4.36
N GLY A 131 -39.78 0.37 -5.01
CA GLY A 131 -40.68 1.49 -5.33
C GLY A 131 -41.80 1.16 -6.33
N GLN A 132 -41.58 0.17 -7.19
CA GLN A 132 -42.61 -0.27 -8.16
C GLN A 132 -43.74 -1.08 -7.52
N PHE A 133 -43.54 -1.61 -6.34
CA PHE A 133 -44.51 -2.45 -5.63
C PHE A 133 -45.24 -1.70 -4.49
N ASN A 134 -44.90 -0.48 -4.29
CA ASN A 134 -45.56 0.43 -3.37
C ASN A 134 -46.43 1.43 -4.14
#